data_41fdebba930e45612d1e4e50c9279e37
#
_entry.id   41fdebba930e45612d1e4e50c9279e37
#
_cell.length_a   1.000
_cell.length_b   1.000
_cell.length_c   1.000
_cell.angle_alpha   90.00
_cell.angle_beta   90.00
_cell.angle_gamma   90.00
#
_symmetry.space_group_name_H-M   'P 1'
#
loop_
_entity.id
_entity.type
_entity.pdbx_description
1 polymer ?
#
loop_
_entity_poly.entity_id
_entity_poly.type
_entity_poly.pdbx_seq_one_letter_code
_entity_poly.pdbx_strand_id
1 'polypeptide(L)'
;MGRDEVVTLVKDCLAEILEIEPSGINEGDAFAGDLDADSLALIELVEAIEEELAERSVGFRIEDEDLEDLRTVRDAVDYVVAKLG
;
A
#
# COMPACT_ATOMS: atom_id res chain seq x y z
N MET A 1 -4.70 9.47 11.29
CA MET A 1 -3.93 8.23 11.27
C MET A 1 -2.45 8.56 11.18
N GLY A 2 -1.66 8.00 12.07
CA GLY A 2 -0.22 8.23 12.06
C GLY A 2 0.50 7.38 11.01
N ARG A 3 1.73 7.78 10.68
CA ARG A 3 2.52 7.05 9.68
C ARG A 3 2.70 5.57 10.05
N ASP A 4 2.93 5.28 11.32
CA ASP A 4 3.12 3.89 11.77
C ASP A 4 1.89 3.03 11.50
N GLU A 5 0.72 3.59 11.68
CA GLU A 5 -0.52 2.89 11.39
C GLU A 5 -0.69 2.64 9.90
N VAL A 6 -0.28 3.61 9.08
CA VAL A 6 -0.32 3.47 7.62
C VAL A 6 0.67 2.38 7.17
N VAL A 7 1.86 2.36 7.76
CA VAL A 7 2.85 1.32 7.47
C VAL A 7 2.27 -0.06 7.76
N THR A 8 1.67 -0.21 8.94
CA THR A 8 1.05 -1.49 9.33
C THR A 8 -0.07 -1.87 8.37
N LEU A 9 -0.92 -0.91 8.01
CA LEU A 9 -2.03 -1.15 7.09
C LEU A 9 -1.52 -1.63 5.72
N VAL A 10 -0.54 -0.94 5.16
CA VAL A 10 0.01 -1.29 3.85
C VAL A 10 0.64 -2.68 3.90
N LYS A 11 1.43 -2.95 4.94
CA LYS A 11 2.09 -4.25 5.08
C LYS A 11 1.08 -5.38 5.26
N ASP A 12 0.05 -5.17 6.06
CA ASP A 12 -0.98 -6.19 6.29
C ASP A 12 -1.76 -6.49 5.01
N CYS A 13 -2.15 -5.45 4.27
CA CYS A 13 -2.84 -5.65 3.00
C CYS A 13 -1.98 -6.39 1.99
N LEU A 14 -0.71 -5.99 1.90
CA LEU A 14 0.22 -6.60 0.96
C LEU A 14 0.52 -8.05 1.34
N ALA A 15 0.71 -8.31 2.62
CA ALA A 15 0.96 -9.67 3.11
C ALA A 15 -0.20 -10.60 2.79
N GLU A 16 -1.42 -10.11 2.92
CA GLU A 16 -2.61 -10.89 2.60
C GLU A 16 -2.70 -11.21 1.11
N ILE A 17 -2.43 -10.21 0.27
CA ILE A 17 -2.46 -10.37 -1.19
C ILE A 17 -1.38 -11.33 -1.67
N LEU A 18 -0.17 -11.20 -1.13
CA LEU A 18 0.97 -12.02 -1.54
C LEU A 18 1.08 -13.32 -0.76
N GLU A 19 0.24 -13.51 0.25
CA GLU A 19 0.24 -14.69 1.10
C GLU A 19 1.60 -14.91 1.79
N ILE A 20 2.16 -13.83 2.34
CA ILE A 20 3.43 -13.85 3.07
C ILE A 20 3.25 -13.20 4.44
N GLU A 21 4.25 -13.34 5.32
CA GLU A 21 4.22 -12.73 6.63
C GLU A 21 4.49 -11.23 6.56
N PRO A 22 3.68 -10.40 7.24
CA PRO A 22 3.92 -8.95 7.26
C PRO A 22 5.32 -8.59 7.78
N SER A 23 5.84 -9.38 8.72
CA SER A 23 7.16 -9.13 9.30
C SER A 23 8.30 -9.30 8.31
N GLY A 24 8.03 -9.98 7.18
CA GLY A 24 9.01 -10.14 6.10
C GLY A 24 9.03 -8.98 5.12
N ILE A 25 8.15 -8.01 5.29
CA ILE A 25 8.04 -6.87 4.39
C ILE A 25 8.71 -5.65 5.01
N ASN A 26 9.61 -5.02 4.26
CA ASN A 26 10.31 -3.80 4.69
C ASN A 26 9.86 -2.61 3.86
N GLU A 27 9.92 -1.42 4.43
CA GLU A 27 9.53 -0.20 3.70
C GLU A 27 10.36 0.04 2.45
N GLY A 28 11.61 -0.38 2.46
CA GLY A 28 12.49 -0.22 1.31
C GLY A 28 12.32 -1.26 0.22
N ASP A 29 11.47 -2.27 0.44
CA ASP A 29 11.29 -3.33 -0.55
C ASP A 29 10.56 -2.81 -1.79
N ALA A 30 11.09 -3.18 -2.96
CA ALA A 30 10.45 -2.85 -4.22
C ALA A 30 9.34 -3.87 -4.48
N PHE A 31 8.19 -3.39 -4.94
CA PHE A 31 7.06 -4.28 -5.23
C PHE A 31 7.43 -5.34 -6.27
N ALA A 32 8.02 -4.90 -7.38
CA ALA A 32 8.34 -5.83 -8.47
C ALA A 32 9.61 -6.65 -8.21
N GLY A 33 10.63 -6.01 -7.63
CA GLY A 33 11.93 -6.64 -7.46
C GLY A 33 12.05 -7.52 -6.24
N ASP A 34 11.64 -6.99 -5.08
CA ASP A 34 11.83 -7.69 -3.80
C ASP A 34 10.64 -8.55 -3.41
N LEU A 35 9.44 -8.09 -3.71
CA LEU A 35 8.20 -8.76 -3.30
C LEU A 35 7.54 -9.54 -4.43
N ASP A 36 8.07 -9.42 -5.63
CA ASP A 36 7.55 -10.09 -6.82
C ASP A 36 6.05 -9.78 -7.03
N ALA A 37 5.66 -8.57 -6.67
CA ALA A 37 4.29 -8.11 -6.86
C ALA A 37 4.16 -7.49 -8.24
N ASP A 38 3.31 -8.08 -9.07
CA ASP A 38 3.07 -7.57 -10.42
C ASP A 38 2.04 -6.44 -10.40
N SER A 39 1.67 -5.95 -11.59
CA SER A 39 0.71 -4.86 -11.72
C SER A 39 -0.65 -5.21 -11.13
N LEU A 40 -1.08 -6.47 -11.29
CA LEU A 40 -2.35 -6.92 -10.74
C LEU A 40 -2.33 -6.90 -9.22
N ALA A 41 -1.24 -7.38 -8.62
CA ALA A 41 -1.10 -7.36 -7.16
C ALA A 41 -1.10 -5.93 -6.63
N LEU A 42 -0.47 -5.00 -7.34
CA LEU A 42 -0.45 -3.60 -6.95
C LEU A 42 -1.86 -2.98 -7.02
N ILE A 43 -2.63 -3.32 -8.05
CA ILE A 43 -4.01 -2.86 -8.17
C ILE A 43 -4.84 -3.41 -7.00
N GLU A 44 -4.68 -4.67 -6.66
CA GLU A 44 -5.37 -5.29 -5.53
C GLU A 44 -5.00 -4.62 -4.22
N LEU A 45 -3.72 -4.27 -4.06
CA LEU A 45 -3.25 -3.55 -2.87
C LEU A 45 -3.93 -2.19 -2.76
N VAL A 46 -3.98 -1.45 -3.86
CA VAL A 46 -4.61 -0.12 -3.89
C VAL A 46 -6.08 -0.23 -3.51
N GLU A 47 -6.80 -1.20 -4.07
CA GLU A 47 -8.21 -1.41 -3.77
C GLU A 47 -8.41 -1.77 -2.30
N ALA A 48 -7.53 -2.60 -1.74
CA ALA A 48 -7.61 -2.99 -0.33
C ALA A 48 -7.39 -1.77 0.58
N ILE A 49 -6.42 -0.93 0.24
CA ILE A 49 -6.14 0.28 1.00
C ILE A 49 -7.35 1.24 0.93
N GLU A 50 -7.90 1.43 -0.26
CA GLU A 50 -9.07 2.30 -0.42
C GLU A 50 -10.26 1.80 0.41
N GLU A 51 -10.48 0.49 0.42
CA GLU A 51 -11.56 -0.11 1.18
C GLU A 51 -11.38 0.08 2.68
N GLU A 52 -10.16 -0.17 3.18
CA GLU A 52 -9.86 0.01 4.60
C GLU A 52 -9.98 1.46 5.04
N LEU A 53 -9.53 2.39 4.22
CA LEU A 53 -9.57 3.80 4.56
C LEU A 53 -10.92 4.46 4.30
N ALA A 54 -11.76 3.84 3.49
CA ALA A 54 -13.11 4.34 3.25
C ALA A 54 -13.94 4.37 4.55
N GLU A 55 -13.64 3.50 5.48
CA GLU A 55 -14.29 3.46 6.78
C GLU A 55 -13.87 4.62 7.67
N ARG A 56 -12.69 5.19 7.42
CA ARG A 56 -12.09 6.25 8.24
C ARG A 56 -12.11 7.61 7.55
N SER A 57 -12.06 7.61 6.23
CA SER A 57 -11.99 8.84 5.46
C SER A 57 -12.83 8.70 4.20
N VAL A 58 -13.94 9.42 4.16
CA VAL A 58 -14.85 9.39 3.02
C VAL A 58 -14.17 9.98 1.80
N GLY A 59 -14.23 9.27 0.68
CA GLY A 59 -13.70 9.75 -0.57
C GLY A 59 -12.22 9.52 -0.80
N PHE A 60 -11.57 8.73 0.04
CA PHE A 60 -10.17 8.39 -0.18
C PHE A 60 -10.05 7.57 -1.47
N ARG A 61 -9.27 8.05 -2.41
CA ARG A 61 -9.04 7.38 -3.69
C ARG A 61 -7.58 7.49 -4.09
N ILE A 62 -7.10 6.44 -4.74
CA ILE A 62 -5.76 6.42 -5.32
C ILE A 62 -5.92 6.43 -6.82
N GLU A 63 -5.34 7.43 -7.48
CA GLU A 63 -5.47 7.56 -8.93
C GLU A 63 -4.62 6.54 -9.66
N ASP A 64 -5.14 6.01 -10.77
CA ASP A 64 -4.40 5.04 -11.58
C ASP A 64 -3.06 5.60 -12.06
N GLU A 65 -3.02 6.90 -12.34
CA GLU A 65 -1.80 7.58 -12.80
C GLU A 65 -0.70 7.51 -11.74
N ASP A 66 -1.09 7.51 -10.47
CA ASP A 66 -0.14 7.51 -9.36
C ASP A 66 0.45 6.13 -9.11
N LEU A 67 -0.16 5.08 -9.66
CA LEU A 67 0.36 3.72 -9.51
C LEU A 67 1.77 3.58 -10.06
N GLU A 68 2.10 4.33 -11.09
CA GLU A 68 3.43 4.29 -11.71
C GLU A 68 4.51 4.81 -10.75
N ASP A 69 4.13 5.65 -9.79
CA ASP A 69 5.04 6.20 -8.81
C ASP A 69 5.20 5.30 -7.59
N LEU A 70 4.35 4.29 -7.44
CA LEU A 70 4.39 3.38 -6.31
C LEU A 70 5.32 2.21 -6.62
N ARG A 71 6.61 2.41 -6.38
CA ARG A 71 7.65 1.42 -6.70
C ARG A 71 8.09 0.61 -5.49
N THR A 72 8.03 1.23 -4.31
CA THR A 72 8.41 0.57 -3.06
C THR A 72 7.27 0.69 -2.05
N VAL A 73 7.38 -0.11 -0.99
CA VAL A 73 6.40 -0.04 0.11
C VAL A 73 6.38 1.37 0.70
N ARG A 74 7.55 1.99 0.85
CA ARG A 74 7.65 3.35 1.37
C ARG A 74 6.90 4.35 0.48
N ASP A 75 7.01 4.20 -0.83
CA ASP A 75 6.30 5.08 -1.76
C ASP A 75 4.80 5.02 -1.53
N ALA A 76 4.26 3.83 -1.33
CA ALA A 76 2.84 3.64 -1.06
C ALA A 76 2.45 4.27 0.29
N VAL A 77 3.28 4.06 1.31
CA VAL A 77 3.05 4.65 2.64
C VAL A 77 3.04 6.17 2.56
N ASP A 78 4.05 6.74 1.91
CA ASP A 78 4.16 8.20 1.77
C ASP A 78 2.97 8.77 1.00
N TYR A 79 2.54 8.09 -0.05
CA TYR A 79 1.38 8.50 -0.83
C TYR A 79 0.12 8.55 0.04
N VAL A 80 -0.12 7.51 0.80
CA VAL A 80 -1.30 7.42 1.68
C VAL A 80 -1.24 8.50 2.74
N VAL A 81 -0.08 8.68 3.38
CA VAL A 81 0.10 9.72 4.42
C VAL A 81 -0.19 11.09 3.85
N ALA A 82 0.32 11.38 2.66
CA ALA A 82 0.10 12.68 2.01
C ALA A 82 -1.38 12.91 1.70
N LYS A 83 -2.08 11.85 1.27
CA LYS A 83 -3.50 11.95 0.97
C LYS A 83 -4.36 12.15 2.22
N LEU A 84 -3.98 11.54 3.32
CA LEU A 84 -4.72 11.66 4.58
C LEU A 84 -4.41 12.94 5.34
N GLY A 85 -3.22 13.45 5.13
CA GLY A 85 -2.73 14.60 5.85
C GLY A 85 -3.21 15.89 5.40
#